data_8658f88186a0b5bdbd4cfd0df59b5079
#
_entry.id   8658f88186a0b5bdbd4cfd0df59b5079
#
_cell.length_a   1.000
_cell.length_b   1.000
_cell.length_c   1.000
_cell.angle_alpha   90.00
_cell.angle_beta   90.00
_cell.angle_gamma   90.00
#
_symmetry.space_group_name_H-M   'P 1'
#
loop_
_entity.id
_entity.type
_entity.pdbx_description
1 polymer ?
#
loop_
_entity_poly.entity_id
_entity_poly.type
_entity_poly.pdbx_seq_one_letter_code
_entity_poly.pdbx_strand_id
1 'polypeptide(L)'
;KYSPEEYRPGININDDEELVKEASKKISVQRGYDVTEYALQCFGGAGGQHACLIADVLGMKKVLIHPFAGVLSAYGMGLADVTALRERTLEAGFNENLTPRLQNELDDLATQSEAELVGQDIASARIETNRYVHLRYDGSDTALAVPFGSIAAMIADFEAAYQSRFGFLMPDKTLVAATISVESIGRNFDVETSVTAAPDAPLDILDQVQCY
;
A
#
# COMPACT_ATOMS: atom_id res chain seq x y z
N LYS A 1 -21.52 -24.50 -24.26
CA LYS A 1 -20.60 -25.40 -24.98
C LYS A 1 -19.90 -24.55 -26.02
N TYR A 2 -18.73 -24.02 -25.66
CA TYR A 2 -17.85 -23.40 -26.66
C TYR A 2 -16.99 -24.52 -27.27
N SER A 3 -16.87 -24.55 -28.62
CA SER A 3 -15.97 -25.49 -29.27
C SER A 3 -14.52 -24.99 -29.15
N PRO A 4 -13.51 -25.89 -29.12
CA PRO A 4 -12.09 -25.49 -29.06
C PRO A 4 -11.64 -24.61 -30.25
N GLU A 5 -12.41 -24.55 -31.32
CA GLU A 5 -12.10 -23.79 -32.55
C GLU A 5 -12.52 -22.30 -32.44
N GLU A 6 -13.32 -21.92 -31.44
CA GLU A 6 -13.70 -20.51 -31.17
C GLU A 6 -12.71 -19.76 -30.29
N TYR A 7 -11.67 -20.42 -29.81
CA TYR A 7 -10.57 -19.76 -29.13
C TYR A 7 -9.82 -18.89 -30.16
N ARG A 8 -9.86 -17.58 -29.97
CA ARG A 8 -9.23 -16.62 -30.89
C ARG A 8 -7.75 -16.98 -31.05
N PRO A 9 -7.28 -17.23 -32.30
CA PRO A 9 -5.84 -17.41 -32.52
C PRO A 9 -5.15 -16.09 -32.22
N GLY A 10 -4.37 -16.04 -31.16
CA GLY A 10 -3.56 -14.84 -30.80
C GLY A 10 -3.33 -14.58 -29.32
N ILE A 11 -4.01 -15.26 -28.42
CA ILE A 11 -3.63 -15.20 -26.98
C ILE A 11 -2.86 -16.49 -26.69
N ASN A 12 -1.55 -16.38 -26.74
CA ASN A 12 -0.67 -17.46 -26.29
C ASN A 12 -0.58 -17.34 -24.77
N ILE A 13 -1.11 -18.31 -24.04
CA ILE A 13 -1.09 -18.34 -22.57
C ILE A 13 0.38 -18.22 -22.04
N ASN A 14 1.35 -18.71 -22.79
CA ASN A 14 2.77 -18.57 -22.46
C ASN A 14 3.25 -17.12 -22.53
N ASP A 15 2.69 -16.28 -23.39
CA ASP A 15 3.06 -14.87 -23.50
C ASP A 15 2.50 -14.06 -22.31
N ASP A 16 1.31 -14.42 -21.81
CA ASP A 16 0.71 -13.78 -20.63
C ASP A 16 1.48 -14.12 -19.34
N GLU A 17 1.96 -15.36 -19.21
CA GLU A 17 2.81 -15.79 -18.09
C GLU A 17 4.16 -15.07 -18.09
N GLU A 18 4.76 -14.88 -19.26
CA GLU A 18 6.02 -14.17 -19.42
C GLU A 18 5.87 -12.68 -19.13
N LEU A 19 4.76 -12.06 -19.52
CA LEU A 19 4.38 -10.69 -19.20
C LEU A 19 4.20 -10.47 -17.70
N VAL A 20 3.51 -11.37 -17.00
CA VAL A 20 3.34 -11.31 -15.54
C VAL A 20 4.68 -11.50 -14.83
N LYS A 21 5.54 -12.40 -15.32
CA LYS A 21 6.89 -12.62 -14.83
C LYS A 21 7.76 -11.37 -14.97
N GLU A 22 7.77 -10.76 -16.15
CA GLU A 22 8.54 -9.54 -16.40
C GLU A 22 8.06 -8.38 -15.54
N ALA A 23 6.74 -8.17 -15.46
CA ALA A 23 6.15 -7.11 -14.64
C ALA A 23 6.47 -7.30 -13.16
N SER A 24 6.30 -8.51 -12.63
CA SER A 24 6.57 -8.83 -11.22
C SER A 24 8.05 -8.70 -10.88
N LYS A 25 8.94 -9.21 -11.74
CA LYS A 25 10.39 -9.06 -11.57
C LYS A 25 10.81 -7.60 -11.65
N LYS A 26 10.29 -6.84 -12.61
CA LYS A 26 10.64 -5.44 -12.78
C LYS A 26 10.27 -4.61 -11.55
N ILE A 27 9.09 -4.79 -10.99
CA ILE A 27 8.63 -4.05 -9.81
C ILE A 27 9.42 -4.47 -8.56
N SER A 28 9.68 -5.76 -8.37
CA SER A 28 10.32 -6.29 -7.17
C SER A 28 11.83 -6.05 -7.18
N VAL A 29 12.50 -6.28 -8.31
CA VAL A 29 13.94 -6.04 -8.47
C VAL A 29 14.27 -4.55 -8.37
N GLN A 30 13.42 -3.68 -8.94
CA GLN A 30 13.59 -2.22 -8.79
C GLN A 30 13.48 -1.74 -7.34
N ARG A 31 12.79 -2.50 -6.48
CA ARG A 31 12.65 -2.21 -5.05
C ARG A 31 13.57 -3.03 -4.16
N GLY A 32 14.43 -3.88 -4.74
CA GLY A 32 15.38 -4.73 -4.02
C GLY A 32 14.74 -5.90 -3.27
N TYR A 33 13.51 -6.33 -3.64
CA TYR A 33 12.83 -7.46 -3.01
C TYR A 33 13.06 -8.75 -3.81
N ASP A 34 13.33 -9.85 -3.09
CA ASP A 34 13.36 -11.20 -3.67
C ASP A 34 11.95 -11.81 -3.63
N VAL A 35 11.32 -11.94 -4.80
CA VAL A 35 9.95 -12.47 -4.92
C VAL A 35 9.83 -13.92 -4.44
N THR A 36 10.92 -14.69 -4.44
CA THR A 36 10.89 -16.11 -4.04
C THR A 36 10.61 -16.32 -2.56
N GLU A 37 10.81 -15.29 -1.74
CA GLU A 37 10.55 -15.31 -0.30
C GLU A 37 9.08 -14.96 0.05
N TYR A 38 8.30 -14.51 -0.93
CA TYR A 38 6.91 -14.09 -0.74
C TYR A 38 5.92 -15.20 -1.12
N ALA A 39 4.67 -15.02 -0.70
CA ALA A 39 3.55 -15.83 -1.15
C ALA A 39 2.81 -15.13 -2.31
N LEU A 40 2.46 -15.87 -3.36
CA LEU A 40 1.59 -15.38 -4.41
C LEU A 40 0.15 -15.37 -3.90
N GLN A 41 -0.44 -14.20 -3.76
CA GLN A 41 -1.86 -14.10 -3.46
C GLN A 41 -2.68 -14.09 -4.75
N CYS A 42 -3.55 -15.08 -4.88
CA CYS A 42 -4.45 -15.21 -6.01
C CYS A 42 -5.86 -14.70 -5.64
N PHE A 43 -6.44 -13.87 -6.51
CA PHE A 43 -7.83 -13.41 -6.39
C PHE A 43 -8.47 -13.19 -7.75
N GLY A 44 -9.82 -13.07 -7.75
CA GLY A 44 -10.63 -12.99 -8.96
C GLY A 44 -11.16 -14.36 -9.41
N GLY A 45 -12.16 -14.36 -10.29
CA GLY A 45 -12.87 -15.58 -10.68
C GLY A 45 -12.01 -16.59 -11.45
N ALA A 46 -11.05 -16.14 -12.24
CA ALA A 46 -10.18 -16.99 -13.06
C ALA A 46 -8.75 -17.16 -12.50
N GLY A 47 -8.38 -16.36 -11.49
CA GLY A 47 -7.00 -16.32 -10.99
C GLY A 47 -6.46 -17.67 -10.51
N GLY A 48 -7.30 -18.49 -9.88
CA GLY A 48 -6.92 -19.82 -9.39
C GLY A 48 -6.44 -20.78 -10.48
N GLN A 49 -6.87 -20.59 -11.73
CA GLN A 49 -6.50 -21.47 -12.85
C GLN A 49 -5.02 -21.31 -13.25
N HIS A 50 -4.44 -20.12 -13.04
CA HIS A 50 -3.07 -19.77 -13.45
C HIS A 50 -2.09 -19.63 -12.29
N ALA A 51 -2.58 -19.60 -11.06
CA ALA A 51 -1.78 -19.24 -9.89
C ALA A 51 -0.55 -20.14 -9.68
N CYS A 52 -0.70 -21.46 -9.87
CA CYS A 52 0.43 -22.40 -9.70
C CYS A 52 1.47 -22.21 -10.78
N LEU A 53 1.07 -22.05 -12.03
CA LEU A 53 1.99 -21.83 -13.15
C LEU A 53 2.79 -20.54 -12.99
N ILE A 54 2.11 -19.46 -12.55
CA ILE A 54 2.74 -18.17 -12.27
C ILE A 54 3.73 -18.31 -11.09
N ALA A 55 3.36 -19.03 -10.03
CA ALA A 55 4.23 -19.27 -8.89
C ALA A 55 5.50 -20.04 -9.30
N ASP A 56 5.37 -21.07 -10.13
CA ASP A 56 6.49 -21.86 -10.64
C ASP A 56 7.43 -20.99 -11.49
N VAL A 57 6.88 -20.17 -12.38
CA VAL A 57 7.65 -19.25 -13.23
C VAL A 57 8.40 -18.19 -12.41
N LEU A 58 7.82 -17.72 -11.30
CA LEU A 58 8.44 -16.74 -10.39
C LEU A 58 9.37 -17.39 -9.36
N GLY A 59 9.37 -18.72 -9.22
CA GLY A 59 10.11 -19.46 -8.20
C GLY A 59 9.51 -19.34 -6.80
N MET A 60 8.24 -18.95 -6.71
CA MET A 60 7.52 -18.82 -5.45
C MET A 60 7.03 -20.18 -4.97
N LYS A 61 7.17 -20.46 -3.68
CA LYS A 61 6.83 -21.78 -3.09
C LYS A 61 5.46 -21.80 -2.40
N LYS A 62 4.82 -20.64 -2.29
CA LYS A 62 3.56 -20.48 -1.55
C LYS A 62 2.55 -19.74 -2.42
N VAL A 63 1.36 -20.32 -2.56
CA VAL A 63 0.21 -19.67 -3.18
C VAL A 63 -0.88 -19.55 -2.11
N LEU A 64 -1.38 -18.34 -1.89
CA LEU A 64 -2.47 -18.06 -0.99
C LEU A 64 -3.75 -17.84 -1.81
N ILE A 65 -4.75 -18.68 -1.58
CA ILE A 65 -6.10 -18.54 -2.15
C ILE A 65 -7.05 -18.31 -0.99
N HIS A 66 -7.60 -17.09 -0.91
CA HIS A 66 -8.56 -16.75 0.15
C HIS A 66 -9.91 -17.44 -0.14
N PRO A 67 -10.68 -17.87 0.89
CA PRO A 67 -12.01 -18.46 0.69
C PRO A 67 -12.96 -17.57 -0.14
N PHE A 68 -12.81 -16.26 -0.03
CA PHE A 68 -13.55 -15.27 -0.83
C PHE A 68 -12.77 -14.73 -2.02
N ALA A 69 -11.84 -15.51 -2.58
CA ALA A 69 -10.98 -15.05 -3.69
C ALA A 69 -11.78 -14.45 -4.85
N GLY A 70 -12.94 -15.03 -5.20
CA GLY A 70 -13.80 -14.53 -6.27
C GLY A 70 -14.45 -13.17 -6.02
N VAL A 71 -14.55 -12.74 -4.78
CA VAL A 71 -15.15 -11.46 -4.33
C VAL A 71 -14.24 -10.68 -3.38
N LEU A 72 -12.94 -10.95 -3.44
CA LEU A 72 -11.97 -10.40 -2.47
C LEU A 72 -11.94 -8.88 -2.45
N SER A 73 -12.16 -8.22 -3.58
CA SER A 73 -12.24 -6.76 -3.65
C SER A 73 -13.45 -6.22 -2.87
N ALA A 74 -14.61 -6.82 -3.04
CA ALA A 74 -15.82 -6.43 -2.27
C ALA A 74 -15.65 -6.72 -0.78
N TYR A 75 -15.05 -7.88 -0.44
CA TYR A 75 -14.72 -8.24 0.94
C TYR A 75 -13.74 -7.23 1.56
N GLY A 76 -12.68 -6.86 0.82
CA GLY A 76 -11.71 -5.85 1.26
C GLY A 76 -12.33 -4.47 1.46
N MET A 77 -13.22 -4.06 0.54
CA MET A 77 -13.96 -2.79 0.72
C MET A 77 -14.86 -2.79 1.96
N GLY A 78 -15.47 -3.93 2.28
CA GLY A 78 -16.29 -4.07 3.49
C GLY A 78 -15.49 -4.03 4.78
N LEU A 79 -14.20 -4.41 4.73
CA LEU A 79 -13.27 -4.36 5.87
C LEU A 79 -12.43 -3.08 5.93
N ALA A 80 -12.42 -2.28 4.87
CA ALA A 80 -11.59 -1.07 4.81
C ALA A 80 -12.05 -0.05 5.85
N ASP A 81 -11.08 0.57 6.47
CA ASP A 81 -11.32 1.74 7.31
C ASP A 81 -11.77 2.91 6.44
N VAL A 82 -12.57 3.78 7.01
CA VAL A 82 -12.96 5.04 6.36
C VAL A 82 -11.88 6.07 6.63
N THR A 83 -11.34 6.67 5.58
CA THR A 83 -10.27 7.66 5.69
C THR A 83 -10.71 9.02 5.16
N ALA A 84 -10.36 10.07 5.89
CA ALA A 84 -10.49 11.46 5.45
C ALA A 84 -9.10 12.10 5.38
N LEU A 85 -8.68 12.49 4.16
CA LEU A 85 -7.42 13.17 3.90
C LEU A 85 -7.66 14.66 3.67
N ARG A 86 -6.84 15.49 4.30
CA ARG A 86 -6.79 16.95 4.09
C ARG A 86 -5.37 17.39 3.84
N GLU A 87 -5.20 18.24 2.86
CA GLU A 87 -3.89 18.78 2.50
C GLU A 87 -3.96 20.30 2.37
N ARG A 88 -2.84 20.96 2.64
CA ARG A 88 -2.68 22.41 2.46
C ARG A 88 -1.27 22.72 2.02
N THR A 89 -1.13 23.46 0.93
CA THR A 89 0.15 23.96 0.44
C THR A 89 0.65 25.08 1.36
N LEU A 90 1.93 25.03 1.73
CA LEU A 90 2.59 26.03 2.58
C LEU A 90 3.66 26.82 1.84
N GLU A 91 4.52 26.14 1.07
CA GLU A 91 5.69 26.70 0.36
C GLU A 91 6.50 27.67 1.25
N ALA A 92 6.90 27.22 2.42
CA ALA A 92 7.61 28.03 3.42
C ALA A 92 8.96 27.42 3.78
N GLY A 93 9.98 28.27 4.04
CA GLY A 93 11.27 27.81 4.56
C GLY A 93 11.12 27.05 5.87
N PHE A 94 11.69 25.85 5.93
CA PHE A 94 11.56 24.96 7.07
C PHE A 94 12.57 25.31 8.16
N ASN A 95 12.09 25.90 9.27
CA ASN A 95 12.88 26.29 10.42
C ASN A 95 12.00 26.36 11.68
N GLU A 96 12.61 26.58 12.85
CA GLU A 96 11.89 26.59 14.11
C GLU A 96 10.77 27.63 14.21
N ASN A 97 10.89 28.77 13.52
CA ASN A 97 9.85 29.80 13.51
C ASN A 97 8.57 29.36 12.81
N LEU A 98 8.66 28.31 11.98
CA LEU A 98 7.49 27.74 11.29
C LEU A 98 6.63 26.85 12.20
N THR A 99 7.19 26.31 13.29
CA THR A 99 6.52 25.33 14.15
C THR A 99 5.14 25.78 14.65
N PRO A 100 4.94 27.01 15.17
CA PRO A 100 3.60 27.41 15.64
C PRO A 100 2.57 27.47 14.51
N ARG A 101 2.99 27.87 13.31
CA ARG A 101 2.14 27.89 12.14
C ARG A 101 1.78 26.47 11.72
N LEU A 102 2.76 25.56 11.67
CA LEU A 102 2.53 24.13 11.34
C LEU A 102 1.52 23.51 12.30
N GLN A 103 1.70 23.73 13.62
CA GLN A 103 0.79 23.21 14.63
C GLN A 103 -0.65 23.69 14.41
N ASN A 104 -0.83 25.00 14.27
CA ASN A 104 -2.15 25.59 14.11
C ASN A 104 -2.87 25.11 12.81
N GLU A 105 -2.13 25.07 11.70
CA GLU A 105 -2.70 24.63 10.42
C GLU A 105 -3.00 23.14 10.39
N LEU A 106 -2.15 22.31 11.03
CA LEU A 106 -2.41 20.87 11.16
C LEU A 106 -3.57 20.58 12.10
N ASP A 107 -3.74 21.33 13.19
CA ASP A 107 -4.87 21.20 14.11
C ASP A 107 -6.21 21.60 13.43
N ASP A 108 -6.20 22.63 12.59
CA ASP A 108 -7.35 23.02 11.78
C ASP A 108 -7.73 21.90 10.77
N LEU A 109 -6.75 21.35 10.05
CA LEU A 109 -7.00 20.24 9.13
C LEU A 109 -7.47 18.97 9.85
N ALA A 110 -6.91 18.67 11.02
CA ALA A 110 -7.33 17.54 11.85
C ALA A 110 -8.80 17.68 12.27
N THR A 111 -9.17 18.86 12.77
CA THR A 111 -10.56 19.14 13.13
C THR A 111 -11.52 18.94 11.97
N GLN A 112 -11.15 19.36 10.75
CA GLN A 112 -11.98 19.19 9.56
C GLN A 112 -12.11 17.72 9.14
N SER A 113 -11.00 16.96 9.15
CA SER A 113 -11.02 15.54 8.76
C SER A 113 -11.75 14.66 9.78
N GLU A 114 -11.58 14.94 11.08
CA GLU A 114 -12.30 14.23 12.14
C GLU A 114 -13.80 14.51 12.09
N ALA A 115 -14.19 15.78 11.87
CA ALA A 115 -15.60 16.16 11.72
C ALA A 115 -16.29 15.45 10.55
N GLU A 116 -15.56 15.22 9.45
CA GLU A 116 -16.07 14.45 8.31
C GLU A 116 -16.37 13.00 8.69
N LEU A 117 -15.45 12.34 9.41
CA LEU A 117 -15.64 10.95 9.86
C LEU A 117 -16.77 10.82 10.89
N VAL A 118 -16.87 11.78 11.81
CA VAL A 118 -18.01 11.84 12.75
C VAL A 118 -19.33 12.04 12.02
N GLY A 119 -19.34 12.85 10.96
CA GLY A 119 -20.50 13.02 10.07
C GLY A 119 -20.90 11.76 9.29
N GLN A 120 -20.02 10.76 9.21
CA GLN A 120 -20.25 9.43 8.66
C GLN A 120 -20.55 8.36 9.73
N ASP A 121 -21.02 8.78 10.91
CA ASP A 121 -21.39 7.94 12.03
C ASP A 121 -20.22 7.15 12.69
N ILE A 122 -18.97 7.59 12.50
CA ILE A 122 -17.81 7.02 13.14
C ILE A 122 -17.61 7.66 14.51
N ALA A 123 -17.59 6.84 15.57
CA ALA A 123 -17.36 7.33 16.91
C ALA A 123 -15.96 7.95 17.04
N SER A 124 -15.85 9.14 17.65
CA SER A 124 -14.57 9.87 17.81
C SER A 124 -13.49 9.03 18.48
N ALA A 125 -13.83 8.14 19.41
CA ALA A 125 -12.90 7.22 20.05
C ALA A 125 -12.27 6.17 19.13
N ARG A 126 -12.81 6.01 17.91
CA ARG A 126 -12.31 5.11 16.86
C ARG A 126 -11.56 5.82 15.75
N ILE A 127 -11.35 7.12 15.88
CA ILE A 127 -10.63 7.93 14.91
C ILE A 127 -9.18 8.06 15.35
N GLU A 128 -8.28 7.65 14.50
CA GLU A 128 -6.84 7.87 14.63
C GLU A 128 -6.42 8.94 13.62
N THR A 129 -5.70 9.97 14.06
CA THR A 129 -5.33 11.10 13.22
C THR A 129 -3.81 11.21 13.09
N ASN A 130 -3.32 11.04 11.88
CA ASN A 130 -1.91 11.14 11.51
C ASN A 130 -1.64 12.50 10.85
N ARG A 131 -0.53 13.14 11.22
CA ARG A 131 -0.14 14.46 10.73
C ARG A 131 1.21 14.36 10.05
N TYR A 132 1.34 14.94 8.87
CA TYR A 132 2.55 14.89 8.07
C TYR A 132 2.95 16.28 7.55
N VAL A 133 4.26 16.48 7.43
CA VAL A 133 4.85 17.62 6.74
C VAL A 133 5.61 17.09 5.52
N HIS A 134 5.34 17.65 4.36
CA HIS A 134 6.02 17.27 3.12
C HIS A 134 7.22 18.20 2.93
N LEU A 135 8.41 17.66 3.14
CA LEU A 135 9.68 18.40 3.04
C LEU A 135 10.36 18.13 1.72
N ARG A 136 10.98 19.13 1.18
CA ARG A 136 11.86 19.03 0.02
C ARG A 136 13.10 19.93 0.18
N TYR A 137 14.16 19.60 -0.52
CA TYR A 137 15.26 20.55 -0.67
C TYR A 137 14.83 21.74 -1.53
N ASP A 138 15.32 22.92 -1.22
CA ASP A 138 15.07 24.11 -2.03
C ASP A 138 15.62 23.92 -3.46
N GLY A 139 14.78 24.22 -4.45
CA GLY A 139 15.06 23.95 -5.87
C GLY A 139 14.87 22.50 -6.33
N SER A 140 14.31 21.61 -5.48
CA SER A 140 13.89 20.24 -5.85
C SER A 140 12.37 20.17 -6.00
N ASP A 141 11.90 19.37 -6.94
CA ASP A 141 10.46 19.17 -7.18
C ASP A 141 9.87 18.01 -6.34
N THR A 142 10.72 17.20 -5.71
CA THR A 142 10.25 16.01 -4.97
C THR A 142 10.17 16.30 -3.49
N ALA A 143 8.95 16.33 -2.96
CA ALA A 143 8.68 16.39 -1.53
C ALA A 143 8.47 14.98 -0.96
N LEU A 144 8.95 14.75 0.26
CA LEU A 144 8.76 13.52 1.03
C LEU A 144 7.97 13.83 2.28
N ALA A 145 6.94 13.02 2.55
CA ALA A 145 6.13 13.13 3.76
C ALA A 145 6.91 12.57 4.95
N VAL A 146 6.98 13.34 6.03
CA VAL A 146 7.52 12.93 7.32
C VAL A 146 6.50 13.16 8.41
N PRO A 147 6.43 12.32 9.46
CA PRO A 147 5.53 12.54 10.58
C PRO A 147 5.81 13.89 11.25
N PHE A 148 4.76 14.62 11.60
CA PHE A 148 4.90 15.87 12.34
C PHE A 148 5.46 15.63 13.73
N GLY A 149 6.48 16.39 14.10
CA GLY A 149 7.19 16.27 15.37
C GLY A 149 8.13 17.44 15.62
N SER A 150 9.20 17.22 16.38
CA SER A 150 10.23 18.26 16.51
C SER A 150 10.96 18.50 15.18
N ILE A 151 11.45 19.72 14.98
CA ILE A 151 12.21 20.07 13.76
C ILE A 151 13.36 19.09 13.52
N ALA A 152 14.11 18.75 14.58
CA ALA A 152 15.23 17.83 14.47
C ALA A 152 14.79 16.41 14.05
N ALA A 153 13.67 15.91 14.59
CA ALA A 153 13.12 14.61 14.20
C ALA A 153 12.65 14.61 12.74
N MET A 154 11.91 15.63 12.32
CA MET A 154 11.44 15.76 10.94
C MET A 154 12.59 15.86 9.93
N ILE A 155 13.70 16.54 10.28
CA ILE A 155 14.91 16.59 9.43
C ILE A 155 15.54 15.20 9.34
N ALA A 156 15.70 14.50 10.45
CA ALA A 156 16.30 13.16 10.46
C ALA A 156 15.47 12.16 9.65
N ASP A 157 14.15 12.18 9.80
CA ASP A 157 13.23 11.32 9.04
C ASP A 157 13.28 11.63 7.54
N PHE A 158 13.33 12.93 7.18
CA PHE A 158 13.47 13.35 5.80
C PHE A 158 14.80 12.89 5.19
N GLU A 159 15.92 13.10 5.88
CA GLU A 159 17.24 12.69 5.40
C GLU A 159 17.33 11.17 5.23
N ALA A 160 16.80 10.40 6.18
CA ALA A 160 16.77 8.95 6.09
C ALA A 160 15.93 8.47 4.88
N ALA A 161 14.75 9.06 4.69
CA ALA A 161 13.88 8.74 3.56
C ALA A 161 14.50 9.16 2.22
N TYR A 162 15.12 10.34 2.18
CA TYR A 162 15.77 10.86 0.97
C TYR A 162 16.98 10.03 0.57
N GLN A 163 17.85 9.69 1.55
CA GLN A 163 19.00 8.82 1.35
C GLN A 163 18.59 7.42 0.84
N SER A 164 17.53 6.85 1.44
CA SER A 164 17.01 5.55 1.00
C SER A 164 16.48 5.57 -0.43
N ARG A 165 15.84 6.67 -0.83
CA ARG A 165 15.19 6.78 -2.14
C ARG A 165 16.14 7.17 -3.26
N PHE A 166 17.09 8.08 -2.98
CA PHE A 166 17.95 8.70 -3.99
C PHE A 166 19.43 8.31 -3.86
N GLY A 167 19.84 7.76 -2.72
CA GLY A 167 21.23 7.32 -2.49
C GLY A 167 22.20 8.44 -2.07
N PHE A 168 21.74 9.69 -1.94
CA PHE A 168 22.57 10.83 -1.55
C PHE A 168 21.78 11.87 -0.78
N LEU A 169 22.47 12.81 -0.12
CA LEU A 169 21.90 13.97 0.58
C LEU A 169 22.45 15.26 -0.03
N MET A 170 21.76 16.38 0.19
CA MET A 170 22.19 17.73 -0.23
C MET A 170 22.35 18.65 1.00
N PRO A 171 23.43 18.50 1.79
CA PRO A 171 23.60 19.21 3.06
C PRO A 171 23.71 20.74 2.91
N ASP A 172 24.12 21.23 1.75
CA ASP A 172 24.24 22.67 1.47
C ASP A 172 22.91 23.32 1.07
N LYS A 173 21.84 22.53 0.95
CA LYS A 173 20.51 23.03 0.58
C LYS A 173 19.63 23.19 1.80
N THR A 174 18.87 24.28 1.83
CA THR A 174 17.84 24.51 2.80
C THR A 174 16.61 23.63 2.54
N LEU A 175 15.83 23.36 3.58
CA LEU A 175 14.58 22.64 3.46
C LEU A 175 13.40 23.60 3.32
N VAL A 176 12.42 23.17 2.57
CA VAL A 176 11.13 23.84 2.36
C VAL A 176 10.02 22.89 2.79
N ALA A 177 9.10 23.38 3.62
CA ALA A 177 7.83 22.72 3.86
C ALA A 177 6.88 23.08 2.71
N ALA A 178 6.73 22.15 1.76
CA ALA A 178 5.93 22.35 0.56
C ALA A 178 4.44 22.25 0.86
N THR A 179 4.05 21.19 1.56
CA THR A 179 2.65 20.85 1.88
C THR A 179 2.58 20.26 3.29
N ILE A 180 1.45 20.40 3.94
CA ILE A 180 1.08 19.62 5.12
C ILE A 180 -0.12 18.75 4.78
N SER A 181 -0.20 17.58 5.40
CA SER A 181 -1.35 16.70 5.27
C SER A 181 -1.76 16.09 6.60
N VAL A 182 -3.06 15.86 6.73
CA VAL A 182 -3.66 15.15 7.86
C VAL A 182 -4.51 14.03 7.30
N GLU A 183 -4.28 12.83 7.80
CA GLU A 183 -5.06 11.64 7.50
C GLU A 183 -5.76 11.19 8.78
N SER A 184 -7.08 11.27 8.82
CA SER A 184 -7.90 10.71 9.88
C SER A 184 -8.49 9.38 9.41
N ILE A 185 -8.30 8.33 10.22
CA ILE A 185 -8.68 6.95 9.93
C ILE A 185 -9.72 6.53 10.96
N GLY A 186 -10.93 6.27 10.47
CA GLY A 186 -12.02 5.72 11.28
C GLY A 186 -12.05 4.21 11.18
N ARG A 187 -11.69 3.52 12.26
CA ARG A 187 -11.68 2.05 12.30
C ARG A 187 -13.10 1.49 12.36
N ASN A 188 -13.49 0.77 11.31
CA ASN A 188 -14.81 0.15 11.22
C ASN A 188 -14.90 -1.17 11.99
N PHE A 189 -13.83 -1.95 12.04
CA PHE A 189 -13.82 -3.27 12.66
C PHE A 189 -12.56 -3.50 13.48
N ASP A 190 -12.73 -4.14 14.65
CA ASP A 190 -11.62 -4.78 15.35
C ASP A 190 -11.42 -6.14 14.68
N VAL A 191 -10.44 -6.26 13.81
CA VAL A 191 -10.08 -7.56 13.22
C VAL A 191 -9.39 -8.39 14.31
N GLU A 192 -10.16 -9.24 15.00
CA GLU A 192 -9.57 -10.30 15.79
C GLU A 192 -8.87 -11.28 14.84
N THR A 193 -7.57 -11.13 14.69
CA THR A 193 -6.72 -12.10 13.99
C THR A 193 -6.61 -13.35 14.87
N SER A 194 -7.59 -14.24 14.80
CA SER A 194 -7.42 -15.58 15.31
C SER A 194 -6.50 -16.34 14.36
N VAL A 195 -5.23 -16.46 14.74
CA VAL A 195 -4.30 -17.35 14.04
C VAL A 195 -4.70 -18.77 14.40
N THR A 196 -5.57 -19.37 13.60
CA THR A 196 -5.81 -20.81 13.68
C THR A 196 -4.59 -21.49 13.07
N ALA A 197 -3.81 -22.19 13.91
CA ALA A 197 -2.71 -23.01 13.43
C ALA A 197 -3.25 -23.99 12.38
N ALA A 198 -2.62 -24.03 11.21
CA ALA A 198 -2.95 -25.03 10.21
C ALA A 198 -2.74 -26.44 10.82
N PRO A 199 -3.66 -27.38 10.60
CA PRO A 199 -3.45 -28.74 11.06
C PRO A 199 -2.18 -29.33 10.44
N ASP A 200 -1.33 -29.93 11.26
CA ASP A 200 -0.08 -30.58 10.85
C ASP A 200 -0.31 -31.91 10.08
N ALA A 201 -1.52 -32.14 9.61
CA ALA A 201 -1.87 -33.36 8.89
C ALA A 201 -1.62 -33.19 7.38
N PRO A 202 -1.09 -34.22 6.70
CA PRO A 202 -1.01 -34.21 5.25
C PRO A 202 -2.40 -34.04 4.65
N LEU A 203 -2.52 -33.16 3.65
CA LEU A 203 -3.77 -32.94 2.93
C LEU A 203 -4.07 -34.19 2.07
N ASP A 204 -5.20 -34.85 2.33
CA ASP A 204 -5.69 -35.90 1.44
C ASP A 204 -6.30 -35.28 0.18
N ILE A 205 -5.91 -35.79 -0.97
CA ILE A 205 -6.51 -35.39 -2.27
C ILE A 205 -7.93 -35.97 -2.28
N LEU A 206 -8.93 -35.10 -2.22
CA LEU A 206 -10.34 -35.49 -2.24
C LEU A 206 -10.83 -35.85 -3.65
N ASP A 207 -10.30 -35.17 -4.67
CA ASP A 207 -10.66 -35.41 -6.08
C ASP A 207 -9.61 -34.83 -7.03
N GLN A 208 -9.49 -35.42 -8.23
CA GLN A 208 -8.67 -34.91 -9.32
C GLN A 208 -9.56 -34.67 -10.56
N VAL A 209 -9.61 -33.43 -11.00
CA VAL A 209 -10.37 -33.05 -12.21
C VAL A 209 -9.41 -32.67 -13.32
N GLN A 210 -9.71 -33.09 -14.54
CA GLN A 210 -9.01 -32.62 -15.72
C GLN A 210 -9.64 -31.30 -16.19
N CYS A 211 -8.83 -30.24 -16.25
CA CYS A 211 -9.20 -28.97 -16.85
C CYS A 211 -8.74 -28.94 -18.31
N TYR A 212 -9.65 -28.61 -19.23
CA TYR A 212 -9.37 -28.48 -20.66
C TYR A 212 -9.38 -27.01 -21.07
#